data_a44e62f33d096a0e236ade495e2628d1
#
_entry.id   a44e62f33d096a0e236ade495e2628d1
#
_cell.length_a   1.000
_cell.length_b   1.000
_cell.length_c   1.000
_cell.angle_alpha   90.00
_cell.angle_beta   90.00
_cell.angle_gamma   90.00
#
_symmetry.space_group_name_H-M   'P 1'
#
loop_
_entity.id
_entity.type
_entity.pdbx_description
1 polymer ?
#
loop_
_entity_poly.entity_id
_entity_poly.type
_entity_poly.pdbx_seq_one_letter_code
_entity_poly.pdbx_strand_id
1 'polypeptide(L)'
;MPVEQILSNAQLVTADRVFYGTVVLRDGLIAEVAEGPSRLPQALDLNGDYLLPGLVELHTDNLERHMTPRPGVDWPSVPAVLSHDAQIIAAGITTVFDAVSIGDVNPKGNRMQKLPAMLDAIFLRRRETPAITREI
;
A
#
# COMPACT_ATOMS: atom_id res chain seq x y z
N MET A 1 -18.86 -12.14 -10.51
CA MET A 1 -19.85 -11.24 -9.87
C MET A 1 -19.08 -10.01 -9.42
N PRO A 2 -19.63 -8.81 -9.54
CA PRO A 2 -19.00 -7.62 -8.99
C PRO A 2 -18.76 -7.82 -7.50
N VAL A 3 -17.55 -7.49 -7.04
CA VAL A 3 -17.23 -7.55 -5.62
C VAL A 3 -17.68 -6.24 -5.00
N GLU A 4 -18.71 -6.31 -4.16
CA GLU A 4 -19.21 -5.15 -3.41
C GLU A 4 -18.89 -5.32 -1.93
N GLN A 5 -18.38 -4.26 -1.31
CA GLN A 5 -18.18 -4.16 0.14
C GLN A 5 -18.86 -2.90 0.64
N ILE A 6 -19.55 -3.03 1.77
CA ILE A 6 -20.24 -1.91 2.43
C ILE A 6 -19.60 -1.75 3.81
N LEU A 7 -18.93 -0.63 4.02
CA LEU A 7 -18.32 -0.25 5.28
C LEU A 7 -19.23 0.77 5.95
N SER A 8 -19.81 0.39 7.08
CA SER A 8 -20.88 1.15 7.72
C SER A 8 -20.51 1.54 9.15
N ASN A 9 -21.24 2.49 9.71
CA ASN A 9 -21.08 2.91 11.10
C ASN A 9 -19.67 3.42 11.38
N ALA A 10 -19.16 4.30 10.51
CA ALA A 10 -17.80 4.85 10.60
C ALA A 10 -17.80 6.38 10.72
N GLN A 11 -16.78 6.93 11.34
CA GLN A 11 -16.39 8.34 11.25
C GLN A 11 -15.60 8.54 9.96
N LEU A 12 -16.27 8.97 8.89
CA LEU A 12 -15.66 9.16 7.59
C LEU A 12 -14.86 10.46 7.58
N VAL A 13 -13.57 10.36 7.28
CA VAL A 13 -12.68 11.52 7.16
C VAL A 13 -12.50 11.86 5.70
N THR A 14 -13.00 13.03 5.28
CA THR A 14 -12.84 13.58 3.94
C THR A 14 -11.92 14.80 3.98
N ALA A 15 -11.65 15.40 2.82
CA ALA A 15 -10.77 16.56 2.74
C ALA A 15 -11.32 17.79 3.48
N ASP A 16 -12.63 17.87 3.65
CA ASP A 16 -13.35 19.05 4.16
C ASP A 16 -14.05 18.84 5.51
N ARG A 17 -14.36 17.59 5.86
CA ARG A 17 -15.11 17.30 7.09
C ARG A 17 -14.95 15.87 7.58
N VAL A 18 -15.30 15.66 8.85
CA VAL A 18 -15.52 14.34 9.44
C VAL A 18 -17.00 14.18 9.72
N PHE A 19 -17.59 13.07 9.31
CA PHE A 19 -18.99 12.79 9.55
C PHE A 19 -19.27 11.29 9.69
N TYR A 20 -20.35 10.97 10.34
CA TYR A 20 -20.80 9.62 10.55
C TYR A 20 -21.48 9.06 9.29
N GLY A 21 -21.00 7.92 8.79
CA GLY A 21 -21.48 7.47 7.48
C GLY A 21 -21.16 6.04 7.09
N THR A 22 -21.42 5.80 5.82
CA THR A 22 -21.23 4.53 5.11
C THR A 22 -20.47 4.76 3.81
N VAL A 23 -19.54 3.87 3.49
CA VAL A 23 -18.84 3.82 2.20
C VAL A 23 -19.17 2.52 1.49
N VAL A 24 -19.55 2.61 0.22
CA VAL A 24 -19.74 1.45 -0.66
C VAL A 24 -18.56 1.37 -1.63
N LEU A 25 -17.88 0.24 -1.60
CA LEU A 25 -16.82 -0.10 -2.54
C LEU A 25 -17.38 -1.08 -3.57
N ARG A 26 -17.16 -0.83 -4.85
CA ARG A 26 -17.57 -1.73 -5.93
C ARG A 26 -16.43 -1.87 -6.93
N ASP A 27 -16.00 -3.11 -7.17
CA ASP A 27 -14.91 -3.45 -8.07
C ASP A 27 -13.62 -2.64 -7.81
N GLY A 28 -13.29 -2.45 -6.52
CA GLY A 28 -12.09 -1.72 -6.08
C GLY A 28 -12.20 -0.19 -6.10
N LEU A 29 -13.38 0.37 -6.43
CA LEU A 29 -13.62 1.81 -6.46
C LEU A 29 -14.61 2.22 -5.38
N ILE A 30 -14.50 3.45 -4.88
CA ILE A 30 -15.51 4.08 -4.03
C ILE A 30 -16.70 4.41 -4.93
N ALA A 31 -17.79 3.66 -4.77
CA ALA A 31 -19.01 3.84 -5.55
C ALA A 31 -19.97 4.83 -4.91
N GLU A 32 -19.99 4.89 -3.58
CA GLU A 32 -20.89 5.75 -2.82
C GLU A 32 -20.29 6.14 -1.47
N VAL A 33 -20.57 7.35 -1.03
CA VAL A 33 -20.31 7.87 0.32
C VAL A 33 -21.59 8.52 0.81
N ALA A 34 -22.17 7.98 1.89
CA ALA A 34 -23.47 8.42 2.39
C ALA A 34 -23.40 8.74 3.89
N GLU A 35 -24.22 9.68 4.35
CA GLU A 35 -24.40 9.95 5.78
C GLU A 35 -25.25 8.86 6.45
N GLY A 36 -24.92 8.53 7.67
CA GLY A 36 -25.60 7.53 8.49
C GLY A 36 -25.19 6.10 8.21
N PRO A 37 -25.64 5.16 9.07
CA PRO A 37 -25.30 3.75 8.95
C PRO A 37 -26.17 3.04 7.91
N SER A 38 -25.58 2.03 7.24
CA SER A 38 -26.34 1.09 6.41
C SER A 38 -27.13 0.12 7.27
N ARG A 39 -28.32 -0.25 6.79
CA ARG A 39 -29.15 -1.31 7.39
C ARG A 39 -29.05 -2.65 6.65
N LEU A 40 -28.19 -2.74 5.64
CA LEU A 40 -28.02 -3.95 4.86
C LEU A 40 -27.30 -5.02 5.67
N PRO A 41 -27.79 -6.27 5.69
CA PRO A 41 -27.19 -7.34 6.51
C PRO A 41 -25.73 -7.65 6.16
N GLN A 42 -25.32 -7.39 4.91
CA GLN A 42 -23.94 -7.59 4.44
C GLN A 42 -22.99 -6.44 4.76
N ALA A 43 -23.49 -5.35 5.37
CA ALA A 43 -22.63 -4.23 5.75
C ALA A 43 -21.71 -4.63 6.91
N LEU A 44 -20.41 -4.34 6.77
CA LEU A 44 -19.45 -4.47 7.83
C LEU A 44 -19.59 -3.27 8.78
N ASP A 45 -19.94 -3.55 10.03
CA ASP A 45 -20.01 -2.54 11.08
C ASP A 45 -18.61 -2.18 11.59
N LEU A 46 -18.22 -0.92 11.48
CA LEU A 46 -16.95 -0.39 11.96
C LEU A 46 -17.03 0.21 13.38
N ASN A 47 -18.17 0.03 14.08
CA ASN A 47 -18.35 0.41 15.49
C ASN A 47 -18.01 1.87 15.81
N GLY A 48 -18.16 2.78 14.86
CA GLY A 48 -17.80 4.19 15.03
C GLY A 48 -16.32 4.50 14.87
N ASP A 49 -15.50 3.55 14.44
CA ASP A 49 -14.09 3.77 14.13
C ASP A 49 -13.91 4.77 12.99
N TYR A 50 -12.73 5.37 12.92
CA TYR A 50 -12.40 6.28 11.84
C TYR A 50 -12.08 5.51 10.55
N LEU A 51 -12.67 5.94 9.45
CA LEU A 51 -12.35 5.46 8.11
C LEU A 51 -11.75 6.61 7.29
N LEU A 52 -10.50 6.43 6.89
CA LEU A 52 -9.71 7.40 6.14
C LEU A 52 -9.28 6.80 4.80
N PRO A 53 -9.01 7.64 3.78
CA PRO A 53 -8.17 7.22 2.66
C PRO A 53 -6.82 6.73 3.16
N GLY A 54 -6.27 5.70 2.51
CA GLY A 54 -4.92 5.25 2.81
C GLY A 54 -3.89 6.34 2.54
N LEU A 55 -2.78 6.32 3.27
CA LEU A 55 -1.69 7.26 3.08
C LEU A 55 -0.99 7.02 1.74
N VAL A 56 -0.47 8.09 1.17
CA VAL A 56 0.36 8.06 -0.04
C VAL A 56 1.79 8.42 0.34
N GLU A 57 2.71 7.48 0.18
CA GLU A 57 4.15 7.72 0.33
C GLU A 57 4.72 8.17 -1.00
N LEU A 58 5.17 9.41 -1.07
CA LEU A 58 5.61 10.04 -2.31
C LEU A 58 7.06 9.73 -2.69
N HIS A 59 7.86 9.23 -1.75
CA HIS A 59 9.27 8.94 -1.99
C HIS A 59 9.82 8.05 -0.89
N THR A 60 10.12 6.80 -1.19
CA THR A 60 10.84 5.90 -0.28
C THR A 60 11.93 5.13 -0.98
N ASP A 61 13.10 5.04 -0.35
CA ASP A 61 14.24 4.20 -0.74
C ASP A 61 14.40 2.99 0.19
N ASN A 62 13.44 2.77 1.07
CA ASN A 62 13.53 1.75 2.12
C ASN A 62 13.63 0.31 1.60
N LEU A 63 13.20 0.04 0.36
CA LEU A 63 13.33 -1.29 -0.22
C LEU A 63 14.79 -1.75 -0.27
N GLU A 64 15.74 -0.86 -0.52
CA GLU A 64 17.16 -1.20 -0.50
C GLU A 64 17.63 -1.72 0.87
N ARG A 65 17.07 -1.21 1.97
CA ARG A 65 17.37 -1.68 3.33
C ARG A 65 16.84 -3.08 3.58
N HIS A 66 15.75 -3.46 2.96
CA HIS A 66 15.23 -4.82 3.01
C HIS A 66 16.06 -5.78 2.16
N MET A 67 16.62 -5.29 1.04
CA MET A 67 17.52 -6.08 0.20
C MET A 67 18.91 -6.24 0.78
N THR A 68 19.40 -5.21 1.46
CA THR A 68 20.72 -5.23 2.10
C THR A 68 20.59 -4.79 3.56
N PRO A 69 20.03 -5.64 4.44
CA PRO A 69 19.70 -5.26 5.82
C PRO A 69 20.90 -4.91 6.67
N ARG A 70 22.09 -5.35 6.26
CA ARG A 70 23.37 -5.01 6.89
C ARG A 70 24.52 -5.21 5.89
N PRO A 71 25.69 -4.55 6.09
CA PRO A 71 26.83 -4.70 5.21
C PRO A 71 27.22 -6.15 4.95
N GLY A 72 27.41 -6.51 3.67
CA GLY A 72 27.80 -7.83 3.24
C GLY A 72 26.71 -8.91 3.31
N VAL A 73 25.47 -8.55 3.61
CA VAL A 73 24.34 -9.49 3.64
C VAL A 73 23.27 -9.03 2.66
N ASP A 74 23.03 -9.86 1.66
CA ASP A 74 21.99 -9.65 0.68
C ASP A 74 20.85 -10.64 0.88
N TRP A 75 19.63 -10.15 0.84
CA TRP A 75 18.41 -10.94 0.89
C TRP A 75 17.85 -11.13 -0.52
N PRO A 76 17.17 -12.26 -0.78
CA PRO A 76 16.45 -12.43 -2.03
C PRO A 76 15.41 -11.31 -2.23
N SER A 77 15.28 -10.83 -3.46
CA SER A 77 14.47 -9.65 -3.78
C SER A 77 12.99 -9.81 -3.45
N VAL A 78 12.38 -10.97 -3.76
CA VAL A 78 10.95 -11.17 -3.48
C VAL A 78 10.63 -11.14 -1.98
N PRO A 79 11.31 -11.89 -1.09
CA PRO A 79 11.13 -11.73 0.36
C PRO A 79 11.39 -10.30 0.87
N ALA A 80 12.37 -9.60 0.30
CA ALA A 80 12.65 -8.20 0.67
C ALA A 80 11.48 -7.28 0.35
N VAL A 81 10.91 -7.39 -0.86
CA VAL A 81 9.70 -6.63 -1.27
C VAL A 81 8.52 -6.98 -0.37
N LEU A 82 8.28 -8.26 -0.07
CA LEU A 82 7.19 -8.67 0.83
C LEU A 82 7.33 -8.07 2.23
N SER A 83 8.56 -8.02 2.76
CA SER A 83 8.83 -7.42 4.08
C SER A 83 8.63 -5.91 4.06
N HIS A 84 9.03 -5.25 2.98
CA HIS A 84 8.78 -3.84 2.75
C HIS A 84 7.29 -3.52 2.66
N ASP A 85 6.53 -4.30 1.87
CA ASP A 85 5.07 -4.17 1.74
C ASP A 85 4.36 -4.31 3.09
N ALA A 86 4.75 -5.31 3.88
CA ALA A 86 4.16 -5.53 5.20
C ALA A 86 4.38 -4.32 6.12
N GLN A 87 5.57 -3.72 6.09
CA GLN A 87 5.89 -2.53 6.87
C GLN A 87 5.08 -1.31 6.41
N ILE A 88 4.97 -1.10 5.10
CA ILE A 88 4.20 -0.01 4.49
C ILE A 88 2.72 -0.13 4.86
N ILE A 89 2.13 -1.32 4.69
CA ILE A 89 0.71 -1.57 5.02
C ILE A 89 0.47 -1.36 6.51
N ALA A 90 1.35 -1.83 7.38
CA ALA A 90 1.23 -1.66 8.83
C ALA A 90 1.26 -0.17 9.25
N ALA A 91 1.85 0.71 8.44
CA ALA A 91 1.83 2.15 8.63
C ALA A 91 0.59 2.85 8.03
N GLY A 92 -0.35 2.09 7.43
CA GLY A 92 -1.55 2.65 6.78
C GLY A 92 -1.29 3.25 5.40
N ILE A 93 -0.14 2.99 4.80
CA ILE A 93 0.19 3.44 3.45
C ILE A 93 -0.37 2.45 2.43
N THR A 94 -1.18 2.95 1.49
CA THR A 94 -1.82 2.13 0.45
C THR A 94 -1.33 2.44 -0.95
N THR A 95 -0.59 3.53 -1.11
CA THR A 95 0.04 3.93 -2.36
C THR A 95 1.47 4.34 -2.08
N VAL A 96 2.42 3.83 -2.87
CA VAL A 96 3.84 4.12 -2.67
C VAL A 96 4.53 4.42 -3.99
N PHE A 97 5.38 5.44 -3.99
CA PHE A 97 6.32 5.76 -5.05
C PHE A 97 7.72 5.31 -4.58
N ASP A 98 8.13 4.14 -5.07
CA ASP A 98 9.44 3.61 -4.75
C ASP A 98 10.54 4.37 -5.52
N ALA A 99 11.36 5.08 -4.80
CA ALA A 99 12.53 5.76 -5.36
C ALA A 99 13.69 4.76 -5.48
N VAL A 100 13.70 4.02 -6.57
CA VAL A 100 14.74 3.05 -6.84
C VAL A 100 16.03 3.78 -7.24
N SER A 101 17.08 3.63 -6.42
CA SER A 101 18.36 4.30 -6.70
C SER A 101 19.10 3.65 -7.86
N ILE A 102 19.52 4.46 -8.83
CA ILE A 102 20.30 4.04 -9.98
C ILE A 102 21.73 4.57 -9.85
N GLY A 103 22.70 3.67 -10.00
CA GLY A 103 24.12 3.99 -9.91
C GLY A 103 24.74 3.71 -8.55
N ASP A 104 26.05 3.55 -8.55
CA ASP A 104 26.87 3.32 -7.36
C ASP A 104 27.76 4.53 -7.12
N VAL A 105 27.59 5.19 -5.98
CA VAL A 105 28.50 6.26 -5.52
C VAL A 105 29.84 5.68 -5.10
N ASN A 106 29.84 4.47 -4.55
CA ASN A 106 31.04 3.74 -4.16
C ASN A 106 31.47 2.81 -5.32
N PRO A 107 32.71 2.88 -5.83
CA PRO A 107 33.20 1.98 -6.86
C PRO A 107 33.15 0.49 -6.52
N LYS A 108 33.04 0.15 -5.21
CA LYS A 108 32.85 -1.23 -4.72
C LYS A 108 31.38 -1.55 -4.46
N GLY A 109 30.48 -0.67 -4.84
CA GLY A 109 29.05 -0.89 -4.72
C GLY A 109 28.58 -2.01 -5.65
N ASN A 110 27.43 -2.60 -5.33
CA ASN A 110 26.80 -3.64 -6.14
C ASN A 110 25.32 -3.31 -6.45
N ARG A 111 24.93 -2.04 -6.27
CA ARG A 111 23.57 -1.58 -6.49
C ARG A 111 23.09 -1.86 -7.91
N MET A 112 23.93 -1.54 -8.91
CA MET A 112 23.59 -1.81 -10.31
C MET A 112 23.43 -3.30 -10.64
N GLN A 113 24.12 -4.17 -9.92
CA GLN A 113 23.96 -5.62 -10.09
C GLN A 113 22.64 -6.13 -9.50
N LYS A 114 22.11 -5.48 -8.45
CA LYS A 114 20.88 -5.85 -7.76
C LYS A 114 19.64 -5.23 -8.42
N LEU A 115 19.81 -4.12 -9.11
CA LEU A 115 18.71 -3.34 -9.67
C LEU A 115 17.73 -4.17 -10.52
N PRO A 116 18.17 -5.04 -11.47
CA PRO A 116 17.25 -5.84 -12.25
C PRO A 116 16.37 -6.74 -11.38
N ALA A 117 16.95 -7.48 -10.43
CA ALA A 117 16.21 -8.38 -9.55
C ALA A 117 15.25 -7.63 -8.62
N MET A 118 15.58 -6.42 -8.21
CA MET A 118 14.71 -5.55 -7.44
C MET A 118 13.50 -5.09 -8.25
N LEU A 119 13.72 -4.61 -9.46
CA LEU A 119 12.65 -4.19 -10.37
C LEU A 119 11.72 -5.37 -10.71
N ASP A 120 12.28 -6.53 -11.04
CA ASP A 120 11.50 -7.74 -11.34
C ASP A 120 10.60 -8.13 -10.15
N ALA A 121 11.11 -8.04 -8.93
CA ALA A 121 10.33 -8.36 -7.73
C ALA A 121 9.19 -7.35 -7.50
N ILE A 122 9.41 -6.05 -7.71
CA ILE A 122 8.38 -5.00 -7.64
C ILE A 122 7.30 -5.26 -8.68
N PHE A 123 7.67 -5.51 -9.94
CA PHE A 123 6.73 -5.78 -11.02
C PHE A 123 5.94 -7.07 -10.82
N LEU A 124 6.56 -8.12 -10.28
CA LEU A 124 5.87 -9.36 -9.93
C LEU A 124 4.77 -9.08 -8.90
N ARG A 125 5.09 -8.36 -7.83
CA ARG A 125 4.12 -8.01 -6.78
C ARG A 125 2.98 -7.13 -7.28
N ARG A 126 3.26 -6.17 -8.14
CA ARG A 126 2.23 -5.33 -8.75
C ARG A 126 1.18 -6.14 -9.52
N ARG A 127 1.58 -7.27 -10.11
CA ARG A 127 0.69 -8.16 -10.87
C ARG A 127 -0.12 -9.10 -9.98
N GLU A 128 0.48 -9.59 -8.90
CA GLU A 128 -0.12 -10.64 -8.06
C GLU A 128 -1.06 -10.10 -6.98
N THR A 129 -0.85 -8.88 -6.53
CA THR A 129 -1.63 -8.32 -5.42
C THR A 129 -1.87 -6.82 -5.63
N PRO A 130 -3.09 -6.42 -6.02
CA PRO A 130 -3.43 -5.00 -6.17
C PRO A 130 -3.59 -4.25 -4.83
N ALA A 131 -3.14 -4.84 -3.72
CA ALA A 131 -3.33 -4.28 -2.38
C ALA A 131 -2.54 -2.98 -2.14
N ILE A 132 -1.45 -2.76 -2.87
CA ILE A 132 -0.67 -1.52 -2.84
C ILE A 132 -0.46 -1.04 -4.27
N THR A 133 -0.83 0.19 -4.56
CA THR A 133 -0.48 0.83 -5.83
C THR A 133 0.96 1.33 -5.73
N ARG A 134 1.82 0.85 -6.63
CA ARG A 134 3.22 1.27 -6.74
C ARG A 134 3.46 1.97 -8.05
N GLU A 135 4.13 3.10 -7.98
CA GLU A 135 4.68 3.83 -9.11
C GLU A 135 6.21 3.89 -9.00
N ILE A 136 6.90 3.91 -10.13
CA ILE A 136 8.37 3.90 -10.22
C ILE A 136 8.80 5.17 -10.95
#